data_2e7d2b69731e45c4dde17c08024fb42f
#
_entry.id   2e7d2b69731e45c4dde17c08024fb42f
#
_cell.length_a   1.000
_cell.length_b   1.000
_cell.length_c   1.000
_cell.angle_alpha   90.00
_cell.angle_beta   90.00
_cell.angle_gamma   90.00
#
_symmetry.space_group_name_H-M   'P 1'
#
loop_
_entity.id
_entity.type
_entity.pdbx_description
1 polymer ?
#
loop_
_entity_poly.entity_id
_entity_poly.type
_entity_poly.pdbx_seq_one_letter_code
_entity_poly.pdbx_strand_id
1 'polypeptide(L)'
;MTMVAAAELGVPVENVFISETSTQCVPNTSPTAASAASDLNGMAIKNACDKLNERLKPIKEKLGPDATWHEIVNAAYFERISLSATGFYKTPEIGYIFGDPDPKPAFLYFTQDGYW
;
A
#
# COMPACT_ATOMS: atom_id res chain seq x y z
N MET A 1 8.62 -0.50 2.98
CA MET A 1 7.27 -1.12 3.07
C MET A 1 6.48 -0.62 4.28
N THR A 2 7.01 -0.75 5.50
CA THR A 2 6.35 -0.24 6.72
C THR A 2 6.08 1.26 6.67
N MET A 3 6.99 2.04 6.09
CA MET A 3 6.83 3.50 5.94
C MET A 3 5.64 3.86 5.03
N VAL A 4 5.44 3.13 3.94
CA VAL A 4 4.30 3.35 3.04
C VAL A 4 3.00 3.07 3.77
N ALA A 5 2.89 1.94 4.46
CA ALA A 5 1.70 1.60 5.24
C ALA A 5 1.42 2.63 6.34
N ALA A 6 2.45 3.06 7.06
CA ALA A 6 2.32 4.07 8.11
C ALA A 6 1.80 5.41 7.56
N ALA A 7 2.34 5.87 6.44
CA ALA A 7 1.92 7.11 5.79
C ALA A 7 0.47 7.04 5.29
N GLU A 8 0.10 5.95 4.63
CA GLU A 8 -1.25 5.78 4.06
C GLU A 8 -2.34 5.61 5.13
N LEU A 9 -2.02 4.94 6.22
CA LEU A 9 -2.96 4.75 7.34
C LEU A 9 -2.94 5.90 8.34
N GLY A 10 -1.94 6.77 8.28
CA GLY A 10 -1.78 7.88 9.23
C GLY A 10 -1.41 7.41 10.63
N VAL A 11 -0.59 6.37 10.75
CA VAL A 11 -0.13 5.82 12.03
C VAL A 11 1.39 5.94 12.15
N PRO A 12 1.94 6.00 13.37
CA PRO A 12 3.40 5.97 13.57
C PRO A 12 4.02 4.70 12.99
N VAL A 13 5.20 4.83 12.36
CA VAL A 13 5.89 3.69 11.72
C VAL A 13 6.25 2.57 12.69
N GLU A 14 6.51 2.91 13.95
CA GLU A 14 6.78 1.94 15.03
C GLU A 14 5.58 1.04 15.38
N ASN A 15 4.39 1.41 14.93
CA ASN A 15 3.17 0.62 15.11
C ASN A 15 2.86 -0.29 13.91
N VAL A 16 3.73 -0.28 12.89
CA VAL A 16 3.59 -1.14 11.70
C VAL A 16 4.63 -2.26 11.75
N PHE A 17 4.16 -3.48 11.81
CA PHE A 17 4.99 -4.68 11.96
C PHE A 17 4.92 -5.55 10.73
N ILE A 18 6.06 -6.16 10.37
CA ILE A 18 6.13 -7.20 9.35
C ILE A 18 6.00 -8.54 10.08
N SER A 19 4.98 -9.31 9.70
CA SER A 19 4.80 -10.68 10.17
C SER A 19 5.42 -11.68 9.17
N GLU A 20 5.02 -12.93 9.23
CA GLU A 20 5.56 -13.97 8.36
C GLU A 20 5.43 -13.61 6.87
N THR A 21 6.56 -13.70 6.17
CA THR A 21 6.66 -13.52 4.73
C THR A 21 6.88 -14.88 4.08
N SER A 22 5.80 -15.56 3.76
CA SER A 22 5.83 -16.88 3.13
C SER A 22 5.15 -16.81 1.75
N THR A 23 5.69 -17.52 0.78
CA THR A 23 5.08 -17.66 -0.54
C THR A 23 3.72 -18.39 -0.51
N GLN A 24 3.41 -19.06 0.58
CA GLN A 24 2.07 -19.63 0.81
C GLN A 24 1.03 -18.54 1.10
N CYS A 25 1.45 -17.44 1.72
CA CYS A 25 0.57 -16.33 2.10
C CYS A 25 0.60 -15.17 1.11
N VAL A 26 1.70 -15.01 0.38
CA VAL A 26 1.93 -13.90 -0.55
C VAL A 26 2.24 -14.44 -1.94
N PRO A 27 1.22 -14.62 -2.80
CA PRO A 27 1.42 -15.12 -4.15
C PRO A 27 2.05 -14.06 -5.06
N ASN A 28 2.72 -14.53 -6.11
CA ASN A 28 3.25 -13.70 -7.20
C ASN A 28 4.28 -12.63 -6.78
N THR A 29 4.98 -12.85 -5.69
CA THR A 29 6.03 -11.94 -5.26
C THR A 29 7.30 -12.20 -6.08
N SER A 30 7.79 -11.16 -6.75
CA SER A 30 9.06 -11.21 -7.47
C SER A 30 10.23 -10.82 -6.56
N PRO A 31 11.46 -11.29 -6.86
CA PRO A 31 12.63 -10.84 -6.14
C PRO A 31 12.91 -9.35 -6.43
N THR A 32 13.57 -8.68 -5.52
CA THR A 32 14.02 -7.30 -5.74
C THR A 32 15.11 -7.29 -6.82
N ALA A 33 14.81 -6.61 -7.92
CA ALA A 33 15.75 -6.40 -9.02
C ALA A 33 15.54 -4.99 -9.58
N ALA A 34 16.62 -4.34 -10.02
CA ALA A 34 16.60 -3.00 -10.61
C ALA A 34 15.84 -1.95 -9.76
N SER A 35 15.91 -2.07 -8.44
CA SER A 35 15.22 -1.19 -7.46
C SER A 35 13.70 -1.15 -7.60
N ALA A 36 13.07 -2.15 -8.19
CA ALA A 36 11.63 -2.19 -8.44
C ALA A 36 10.79 -2.52 -7.19
N ALA A 37 11.41 -2.91 -6.08
CA ALA A 37 10.67 -3.32 -4.88
C ALA A 37 9.80 -2.21 -4.29
N SER A 38 10.28 -0.98 -4.28
CA SER A 38 9.48 0.17 -3.80
C SER A 38 8.29 0.44 -4.70
N ASP A 39 8.47 0.34 -6.02
CA ASP A 39 7.40 0.56 -6.99
C ASP A 39 6.33 -0.53 -6.89
N LEU A 40 6.74 -1.79 -6.98
CA LEU A 40 5.81 -2.91 -7.03
C LEU A 40 5.15 -3.17 -5.68
N ASN A 41 5.96 -3.40 -4.66
CA ASN A 41 5.46 -3.75 -3.34
C ASN A 41 4.88 -2.54 -2.61
N GLY A 42 5.47 -1.37 -2.79
CA GLY A 42 4.95 -0.13 -2.21
C GLY A 42 3.56 0.21 -2.74
N MET A 43 3.34 0.11 -4.06
CA MET A 43 2.01 0.34 -4.64
C MET A 43 1.00 -0.74 -4.27
N ALA A 44 1.43 -1.99 -4.12
CA ALA A 44 0.56 -3.05 -3.62
C ALA A 44 0.09 -2.77 -2.19
N ILE A 45 0.99 -2.30 -1.32
CA ILE A 45 0.66 -1.88 0.05
C ILE A 45 -0.27 -0.67 0.03
N LYS A 46 0.02 0.34 -0.79
CA LYS A 46 -0.87 1.48 -0.97
C LYS A 46 -2.27 1.04 -1.38
N ASN A 47 -2.40 0.15 -2.34
CA ASN A 47 -3.68 -0.39 -2.78
C ASN A 47 -4.45 -1.07 -1.64
N ALA A 48 -3.77 -1.86 -0.81
CA ALA A 48 -4.37 -2.47 0.37
C ALA A 48 -4.83 -1.42 1.40
N CYS A 49 -3.99 -0.42 1.65
CA CYS A 49 -4.31 0.68 2.58
C CYS A 49 -5.48 1.52 2.08
N ASP A 50 -5.57 1.80 0.78
CA ASP A 50 -6.69 2.51 0.17
C ASP A 50 -8.02 1.77 0.40
N LYS A 51 -8.03 0.45 0.23
CA LYS A 51 -9.20 -0.38 0.53
C LYS A 51 -9.62 -0.30 1.99
N LEU A 52 -8.66 -0.32 2.91
CA LEU A 52 -8.92 -0.18 4.34
C LEU A 52 -9.42 1.22 4.68
N ASN A 53 -8.79 2.25 4.13
CA ASN A 53 -9.20 3.64 4.34
C ASN A 53 -10.62 3.91 3.82
N GLU A 54 -10.98 3.36 2.66
CA GLU A 54 -12.33 3.44 2.13
C GLU A 54 -13.36 2.82 3.07
N ARG A 55 -13.06 1.65 3.64
CA ARG A 55 -13.92 0.99 4.62
C ARG A 55 -14.02 1.75 5.93
N LEU A 56 -12.93 2.39 6.37
CA LEU A 56 -12.87 3.14 7.61
C LEU A 56 -13.42 4.57 7.49
N LYS A 57 -13.59 5.08 6.26
CA LYS A 57 -14.07 6.43 6.02
C LYS A 57 -15.37 6.76 6.75
N PRO A 58 -16.45 5.96 6.66
CA PRO A 58 -17.69 6.24 7.39
C PRO A 58 -17.50 6.22 8.92
N ILE A 59 -16.60 5.40 9.43
CA ILE A 59 -16.28 5.36 10.87
C ILE A 59 -15.56 6.64 11.31
N LYS A 60 -14.59 7.08 10.52
CA LYS A 60 -13.86 8.34 10.77
C LYS A 60 -14.80 9.54 10.75
N GLU A 61 -15.74 9.59 9.82
CA GLU A 61 -16.75 10.64 9.72
C GLU A 61 -17.70 10.64 10.93
N LYS A 62 -18.08 9.45 11.40
CA LYS A 62 -18.98 9.27 12.55
C LYS A 62 -18.33 9.67 13.89
N LEU A 63 -17.04 9.34 14.07
CA LEU A 63 -16.30 9.64 15.31
C LEU A 63 -15.71 11.05 15.34
N GLY A 64 -15.56 11.72 14.18
CA GLY A 64 -14.99 13.04 14.08
C GLY A 64 -13.47 13.09 13.98
N PRO A 65 -12.87 14.30 13.74
CA PRO A 65 -11.44 14.44 13.47
C PRO A 65 -10.54 14.19 14.69
N ASP A 66 -11.08 14.24 15.90
CA ASP A 66 -10.32 14.05 17.16
C ASP A 66 -10.22 12.58 17.58
N ALA A 67 -10.81 11.65 16.81
CA ALA A 67 -10.77 10.23 17.12
C ALA A 67 -9.35 9.67 16.97
N THR A 68 -8.91 8.89 17.96
CA THR A 68 -7.65 8.17 17.89
C THR A 68 -7.76 6.97 16.95
N TRP A 69 -6.63 6.49 16.45
CA TRP A 69 -6.60 5.28 15.63
C TRP A 69 -7.23 4.08 16.35
N HIS A 70 -6.96 3.94 17.64
CA HIS A 70 -7.50 2.87 18.46
C HIS A 70 -9.03 2.90 18.55
N GLU A 71 -9.61 4.08 18.72
CA GLU A 71 -11.07 4.28 18.73
C GLU A 71 -11.70 3.94 17.38
N ILE A 72 -11.06 4.33 16.27
CA ILE A 72 -11.51 4.02 14.92
C ILE A 72 -11.52 2.51 14.68
N VAL A 73 -10.44 1.82 15.04
CA VAL A 73 -10.31 0.37 14.87
C VAL A 73 -11.31 -0.39 15.73
N ASN A 74 -11.50 0.02 16.98
CA ASN A 74 -12.49 -0.59 17.86
C ASN A 74 -13.91 -0.41 17.33
N ALA A 75 -14.28 0.78 16.89
CA ALA A 75 -15.60 1.03 16.31
C ALA A 75 -15.82 0.18 15.05
N ALA A 76 -14.84 0.07 14.19
CA ALA A 76 -14.88 -0.77 12.99
C ALA A 76 -15.05 -2.25 13.33
N TYR A 77 -14.36 -2.73 14.37
CA TYR A 77 -14.49 -4.10 14.87
C TYR A 77 -15.92 -4.41 15.34
N PHE A 78 -16.52 -3.52 16.12
CA PHE A 78 -17.90 -3.71 16.60
C PHE A 78 -18.93 -3.59 15.49
N GLU A 79 -18.67 -2.80 14.47
CA GLU A 79 -19.51 -2.71 13.27
C GLU A 79 -19.27 -3.86 12.27
N ARG A 80 -18.40 -4.80 12.59
CA ARG A 80 -18.08 -5.97 11.76
C ARG A 80 -17.47 -5.63 10.41
N ILE A 81 -16.72 -4.55 10.33
CA ILE A 81 -15.96 -4.17 9.16
C ILE A 81 -14.69 -5.01 9.08
N SER A 82 -14.41 -5.56 7.90
CA SER A 82 -13.18 -6.31 7.68
C SER A 82 -11.95 -5.40 7.75
N LEU A 83 -11.06 -5.66 8.71
CA LEU A 83 -9.81 -4.93 8.93
C LEU A 83 -8.61 -5.61 8.24
N SER A 84 -8.87 -6.46 7.28
CA SER A 84 -7.87 -7.15 6.47
C SER A 84 -8.06 -6.82 4.99
N ALA A 85 -6.97 -6.59 4.27
CA ALA A 85 -7.02 -6.35 2.84
C ALA A 85 -5.78 -6.92 2.15
N THR A 86 -5.97 -7.43 0.93
CA THR A 86 -4.90 -7.82 0.04
C THR A 86 -4.73 -6.74 -1.03
N GLY A 87 -3.52 -6.24 -1.17
CA GLY A 87 -3.15 -5.30 -2.22
C GLY A 87 -2.48 -6.01 -3.39
N PHE A 88 -2.79 -5.56 -4.59
CA PHE A 88 -2.16 -6.02 -5.81
C PHE A 88 -1.86 -4.82 -6.72
N TYR A 89 -0.72 -4.86 -7.38
CA TYR A 89 -0.32 -3.80 -8.31
C TYR A 89 0.28 -4.39 -9.58
N LYS A 90 -0.18 -3.89 -10.71
CA LYS A 90 0.38 -4.13 -12.02
C LYS A 90 0.92 -2.80 -12.54
N THR A 91 2.20 -2.76 -12.91
CA THR A 91 2.80 -1.57 -13.54
C THR A 91 2.10 -1.24 -14.84
N PRO A 92 2.00 0.05 -15.20
CA PRO A 92 1.61 0.44 -16.55
C PRO A 92 2.63 -0.10 -17.56
N GLU A 93 2.35 0.07 -18.85
CA GLU A 93 3.26 -0.37 -19.89
C GLU A 93 4.58 0.40 -19.83
N ILE A 94 5.58 -0.24 -19.25
CA ILE A 94 6.96 0.22 -19.18
C ILE A 94 7.85 -0.83 -19.84
N GLY A 95 8.96 -0.39 -20.40
CA GLY A 95 9.90 -1.33 -21.00
C GLY A 95 10.97 -0.63 -21.81
N TYR A 96 11.94 -1.38 -22.24
CA TYR A 96 13.00 -0.91 -23.10
C TYR A 96 13.23 -1.91 -24.24
N ILE A 97 13.13 -1.41 -25.45
CA ILE A 97 13.50 -2.17 -26.65
C ILE A 97 14.56 -1.35 -27.37
N PHE A 98 15.73 -1.93 -27.56
CA PHE A 98 16.84 -1.24 -28.23
C PHE A 98 16.43 -0.88 -29.68
N GLY A 99 16.56 0.40 -30.01
CA GLY A 99 16.22 0.88 -31.34
C GLY A 99 14.74 1.18 -31.61
N ASP A 100 13.89 1.10 -30.56
CA ASP A 100 12.49 1.49 -30.68
C ASP A 100 12.37 2.99 -30.95
N PRO A 101 11.69 3.42 -32.05
CA PRO A 101 11.46 4.81 -32.33
C PRO A 101 10.51 5.53 -31.38
N ASP A 102 9.71 4.78 -30.61
CA ASP A 102 8.77 5.30 -29.61
C ASP A 102 9.02 4.62 -28.24
N PRO A 103 10.12 4.97 -27.57
CA PRO A 103 10.53 4.29 -26.36
C PRO A 103 9.53 4.57 -25.20
N LYS A 104 9.03 3.49 -24.63
CA LYS A 104 8.24 3.57 -23.38
C LYS A 104 9.16 3.92 -22.21
N PRO A 105 8.62 4.53 -21.12
CA PRO A 105 9.38 4.72 -19.90
C PRO A 105 9.95 3.39 -19.39
N ALA A 106 11.24 3.35 -19.13
CA ALA A 106 11.88 2.13 -18.63
C ALA A 106 11.51 1.86 -17.15
N PHE A 107 11.29 2.93 -16.40
CA PHE A 107 10.97 2.87 -14.96
C PHE A 107 9.95 3.94 -14.60
N LEU A 108 9.07 3.59 -13.65
CA LEU A 108 8.24 4.55 -12.94
C LEU A 108 8.70 4.58 -11.49
N TYR A 109 9.05 5.75 -11.04
CA TYR A 109 9.41 5.97 -9.64
C TYR A 109 8.29 6.71 -8.92
N PHE A 110 8.17 6.51 -7.63
CA PHE A 110 7.27 7.24 -6.74
C PHE A 110 7.62 8.73 -6.58
N THR A 111 8.19 9.36 -7.58
CA THR A 111 8.66 10.73 -7.48
C THR A 111 7.54 11.77 -7.35
N GLN A 112 6.33 11.41 -7.76
CA GLN A 112 5.20 12.36 -7.74
C GLN A 112 4.45 12.42 -6.41
N ASP A 113 4.55 11.39 -5.58
CA ASP A 113 3.76 11.27 -4.36
C ASP A 113 4.58 11.46 -3.07
N GLY A 114 5.82 11.86 -3.17
CA GLY A 114 6.64 12.23 -2.00
C GLY A 114 7.04 11.09 -1.07
N TYR A 115 7.11 9.88 -1.55
CA TYR A 115 7.46 8.67 -0.76
C TYR A 115 8.97 8.37 -0.72
N TRP A 116 9.81 9.40 -0.67
CA TRP A 116 11.27 9.26 -0.54
C TRP A 116 11.78 9.76 0.78
#